data_d41a939c227f8f5c3a1d1fa5b6e08939
#
_entry.id   d41a939c227f8f5c3a1d1fa5b6e08939
#
_cell.length_a   1.000
_cell.length_b   1.000
_cell.length_c   1.000
_cell.angle_alpha   90.00
_cell.angle_beta   90.00
_cell.angle_gamma   90.00
#
_symmetry.space_group_name_H-M   'P 1'
#
loop_
_entity.id
_entity.type
_entity.pdbx_description
1 polymer ?
#
loop_
_entity_poly.entity_id
_entity_poly.type
_entity_poly.pdbx_seq_one_letter_code
_entity_poly.pdbx_strand_id
1 'polypeptide(L)'
;MDRRNFLECMAWAGSGVVWSMAGGVATSSVLGAPRRAAAAAGAFTFVQVSDTHIGYKGAANPDALVTLQQSIARINALDPAPALVIHTGDLTHGQKAGAFDAVAEAMKSIRTGEIFYVPGEHDVFVDGGTEYLARYGKGTVGKGWRSFDYKGVHFAGLVNVLTYKGEGMGALGAEQLTWLERDLAPLSASTPVIVYTHVPLWSVYPQWGWVTEDGEQALSLLRRFGSVTVLNGHIHQIVQKVEGSIAFHTARSTAFPQPAPGTAPSPGPLKVDHVARMLGIREVRYVERPGPLAVVDTALEG
;
A
#
# COMPACT_ATOMS: atom_id res chain seq x y z
N MET A 1 21.15 -19.64 -30.48
CA MET A 1 21.30 -18.33 -29.83
C MET A 1 22.59 -18.37 -29.06
N ASP A 2 23.52 -17.50 -29.41
CA ASP A 2 24.83 -17.41 -28.78
C ASP A 2 24.67 -16.76 -27.38
N ARG A 3 25.43 -17.28 -26.39
CA ARG A 3 25.42 -16.81 -25.00
C ARG A 3 25.72 -15.27 -24.89
N ARG A 4 26.47 -14.73 -25.84
CA ARG A 4 26.77 -13.29 -25.91
C ARG A 4 25.53 -12.46 -26.22
N ASN A 5 24.71 -12.85 -27.18
CA ASN A 5 23.48 -12.16 -27.55
C ASN A 5 22.41 -12.21 -26.45
N PHE A 6 22.43 -13.30 -25.64
CA PHE A 6 21.53 -13.40 -24.47
C PHE A 6 21.93 -12.41 -23.37
N LEU A 7 23.22 -12.23 -23.12
CA LEU A 7 23.72 -11.27 -22.12
C LEU A 7 23.56 -9.80 -22.58
N GLU A 8 23.67 -9.52 -23.88
CA GLU A 8 23.40 -8.19 -24.44
C GLU A 8 21.92 -7.84 -24.39
N CYS A 9 21.01 -8.79 -24.59
CA CYS A 9 19.56 -8.57 -24.37
C CYS A 9 19.24 -8.30 -22.89
N MET A 10 19.94 -8.91 -21.93
CA MET A 10 19.77 -8.63 -20.50
C MET A 10 20.34 -7.28 -20.10
N ALA A 11 21.41 -6.79 -20.73
CA ALA A 11 21.95 -5.46 -20.51
C ALA A 11 21.04 -4.34 -21.03
N TRP A 12 20.19 -4.64 -22.01
CA TRP A 12 19.19 -3.69 -22.58
C TRP A 12 17.91 -3.60 -21.72
N ALA A 13 17.62 -4.59 -20.87
CA ALA A 13 16.44 -4.61 -19.99
C ALA A 13 16.59 -3.79 -18.70
N GLY A 14 17.66 -3.02 -18.56
CA GLY A 14 17.91 -2.02 -17.51
C GLY A 14 17.42 -2.42 -16.12
N SER A 15 18.26 -3.10 -15.35
CA SER A 15 18.08 -3.65 -14.01
C SER A 15 17.52 -5.08 -14.00
N GLY A 16 18.42 -6.07 -13.96
CA GLY A 16 18.05 -7.46 -13.72
C GLY A 16 17.55 -7.65 -12.30
N VAL A 17 16.29 -8.00 -12.13
CA VAL A 17 15.76 -8.52 -10.86
C VAL A 17 16.12 -10.01 -10.80
N VAL A 18 16.99 -10.39 -9.89
CA VAL A 18 17.25 -11.81 -9.60
C VAL A 18 16.30 -12.25 -8.51
N TRP A 19 15.48 -13.23 -8.84
CA TRP A 19 14.65 -13.94 -7.88
C TRP A 19 15.45 -15.07 -7.27
N SER A 20 15.63 -15.06 -5.97
CA SER A 20 16.22 -16.16 -5.22
C SER A 20 15.19 -16.76 -4.26
N MET A 21 15.19 -18.09 -4.15
CA MET A 21 14.37 -18.81 -3.17
C MET A 21 15.26 -19.15 -1.97
N ALA A 22 14.99 -18.54 -0.83
CA ALA A 22 15.62 -18.90 0.44
C ALA A 22 14.54 -19.29 1.44
N GLY A 23 14.56 -20.54 1.88
CA GLY A 23 13.60 -21.03 2.89
C GLY A 23 12.14 -21.06 2.43
N GLY A 24 11.86 -21.23 1.13
CA GLY A 24 10.50 -21.26 0.58
C GLY A 24 9.87 -19.88 0.34
N VAL A 25 10.60 -18.79 0.58
CA VAL A 25 10.15 -17.43 0.32
C VAL A 25 10.90 -16.90 -0.91
N ALA A 26 10.15 -16.39 -1.90
CA ALA A 26 10.74 -15.70 -3.03
C ALA A 26 11.25 -14.32 -2.57
N THR A 27 12.55 -14.10 -2.66
CA THR A 27 13.17 -12.80 -2.41
C THR A 27 13.72 -12.24 -3.72
N SER A 28 13.44 -10.96 -4.01
CA SER A 28 14.02 -10.26 -5.14
C SER A 28 15.15 -9.36 -4.67
N SER A 29 16.32 -9.45 -5.32
CA SER A 29 17.42 -8.51 -5.13
C SER A 29 17.76 -7.83 -6.45
N VAL A 30 17.96 -6.51 -6.41
CA VAL A 30 18.46 -5.76 -7.55
C VAL A 30 19.97 -5.93 -7.62
N LEU A 31 20.49 -6.49 -8.70
CA LEU A 31 21.93 -6.57 -8.96
C LEU A 31 22.46 -5.20 -9.40
N GLY A 32 23.21 -4.59 -8.54
CA GLY A 32 23.89 -3.31 -8.75
C GLY A 32 23.49 -2.32 -7.67
N ALA A 33 24.46 -1.92 -6.83
CA ALA A 33 24.24 -0.79 -5.95
C ALA A 33 23.80 0.41 -6.81
N PRO A 34 22.74 1.13 -6.46
CA PRO A 34 22.33 2.28 -7.24
C PRO A 34 23.46 3.31 -7.14
N ARG A 35 24.21 3.51 -8.25
CA ARG A 35 24.86 4.78 -8.44
C ARG A 35 23.78 5.83 -8.26
N ARG A 36 24.00 6.84 -7.38
CA ARG A 36 23.18 8.05 -7.32
C ARG A 36 22.96 8.53 -8.76
N ALA A 37 21.88 8.09 -9.38
CA ALA A 37 21.44 8.71 -10.61
C ALA A 37 21.01 10.12 -10.21
N ALA A 38 21.60 11.13 -10.82
CA ALA A 38 21.08 12.48 -10.73
C ALA A 38 19.57 12.39 -10.92
N ALA A 39 18.79 12.96 -9.97
CA ALA A 39 17.35 12.86 -10.01
C ALA A 39 16.88 13.37 -11.38
N ALA A 40 16.29 12.49 -12.20
CA ALA A 40 15.68 12.91 -13.45
C ALA A 40 14.61 13.94 -13.10
N ALA A 41 14.54 15.03 -13.86
CA ALA A 41 13.48 16.02 -13.70
C ALA A 41 12.15 15.26 -13.71
N GLY A 42 11.33 15.41 -12.64
CA GLY A 42 10.08 14.65 -12.49
C GLY A 42 10.13 13.43 -11.55
N ALA A 43 11.30 12.88 -11.22
CA ALA A 43 11.42 11.75 -10.30
C ALA A 43 11.03 12.14 -8.86
N PHE A 44 10.39 11.23 -8.13
CA PHE A 44 10.12 11.37 -6.70
C PHE A 44 9.97 10.01 -6.04
N THR A 45 10.13 10.01 -4.73
CA THR A 45 9.87 8.83 -3.88
C THR A 45 8.73 9.15 -2.94
N PHE A 46 7.85 8.18 -2.71
CA PHE A 46 6.87 8.23 -1.65
C PHE A 46 6.89 6.93 -0.84
N VAL A 47 6.28 6.95 0.34
CA VAL A 47 6.23 5.78 1.21
C VAL A 47 4.79 5.35 1.43
N GLN A 48 4.54 4.05 1.36
CA GLN A 48 3.33 3.42 1.85
C GLN A 48 3.57 2.88 3.27
N VAL A 49 2.69 3.28 4.19
CA VAL A 49 2.52 2.72 5.54
C VAL A 49 1.15 2.06 5.58
N SER A 50 1.02 0.96 6.27
CA SER A 50 -0.25 0.23 6.34
C SER A 50 -0.44 -0.47 7.67
N ASP A 51 -1.70 -0.64 8.07
CA ASP A 51 -2.11 -1.54 9.14
C ASP A 51 -1.32 -1.27 10.44
N THR A 52 -1.39 -0.03 10.91
CA THR A 52 -0.68 0.40 12.14
C THR A 52 -1.36 -0.10 13.39
N HIS A 53 -2.67 -0.40 13.34
CA HIS A 53 -3.46 -1.01 14.40
C HIS A 53 -3.16 -0.44 15.80
N ILE A 54 -3.07 0.88 15.95
CA ILE A 54 -2.79 1.49 17.23
C ILE A 54 -3.88 1.13 18.24
N GLY A 55 -3.46 0.70 19.42
CA GLY A 55 -4.32 0.09 20.43
C GLY A 55 -4.26 -1.45 20.43
N TYR A 56 -3.60 -2.09 19.46
CA TYR A 56 -3.29 -3.52 19.56
C TYR A 56 -2.17 -3.74 20.58
N LYS A 57 -2.44 -4.67 21.50
CA LYS A 57 -1.47 -5.21 22.48
C LYS A 57 -1.76 -6.68 22.63
N GLY A 58 -0.90 -7.55 22.14
CA GLY A 58 -1.14 -8.98 22.17
C GLY A 58 0.11 -9.81 21.92
N ALA A 59 -0.08 -11.14 21.82
CA ALA A 59 1.01 -12.08 21.69
C ALA A 59 1.83 -11.91 20.38
N ALA A 60 1.22 -11.37 19.33
CA ALA A 60 1.90 -11.12 18.05
C ALA A 60 2.76 -9.84 18.09
N ASN A 61 2.34 -8.84 18.86
CA ASN A 61 3.11 -7.63 19.13
C ASN A 61 2.65 -7.03 20.47
N PRO A 62 3.52 -6.87 21.44
CA PRO A 62 3.15 -6.32 22.75
C PRO A 62 2.74 -4.84 22.70
N ASP A 63 3.23 -4.06 21.73
CA ASP A 63 2.85 -2.66 21.55
C ASP A 63 3.02 -2.18 20.10
N ALA A 64 1.91 -2.01 19.39
CA ALA A 64 1.90 -1.54 18.01
C ALA A 64 2.41 -0.10 17.85
N LEU A 65 2.33 0.74 18.90
CA LEU A 65 2.87 2.10 18.85
C LEU A 65 4.39 2.11 18.76
N VAL A 66 5.06 1.22 19.46
CA VAL A 66 6.53 1.09 19.40
C VAL A 66 6.98 0.73 17.99
N THR A 67 6.34 -0.22 17.34
CA THR A 67 6.70 -0.63 15.97
C THR A 67 6.33 0.42 14.92
N LEU A 68 5.27 1.21 15.14
CA LEU A 68 4.99 2.39 14.32
C LEU A 68 6.10 3.45 14.47
N GLN A 69 6.57 3.73 15.69
CA GLN A 69 7.67 4.67 15.91
C GLN A 69 8.97 4.22 15.24
N GLN A 70 9.26 2.91 15.24
CA GLN A 70 10.39 2.34 14.49
C GLN A 70 10.22 2.54 12.99
N SER A 71 9.01 2.33 12.46
CA SER A 71 8.67 2.57 11.06
C SER A 71 8.90 4.04 10.68
N ILE A 72 8.46 4.97 11.53
CA ILE A 72 8.65 6.41 11.34
C ILE A 72 10.13 6.80 11.38
N ALA A 73 10.90 6.25 12.31
CA ALA A 73 12.34 6.48 12.36
C ALA A 73 13.02 6.04 11.06
N ARG A 74 12.59 4.91 10.49
CA ARG A 74 13.09 4.42 9.21
C ARG A 74 12.70 5.33 8.03
N ILE A 75 11.45 5.80 7.99
CA ILE A 75 10.99 6.79 6.99
C ILE A 75 11.86 8.06 7.08
N ASN A 76 12.08 8.55 8.28
CA ASN A 76 12.86 9.75 8.53
C ASN A 76 14.36 9.60 8.22
N ALA A 77 14.86 8.37 8.11
CA ALA A 77 16.23 8.06 7.71
C ALA A 77 16.41 7.95 6.17
N LEU A 78 15.32 8.00 5.39
CA LEU A 78 15.41 7.96 3.93
C LEU A 78 16.08 9.23 3.38
N ASP A 79 16.97 9.07 2.42
CA ASP A 79 17.64 10.15 1.70
C ASP A 79 17.53 9.91 0.18
N PRO A 80 16.80 10.74 -0.54
CA PRO A 80 16.04 11.91 -0.09
C PRO A 80 14.80 11.52 0.75
N ALA A 81 14.34 12.46 1.58
CA ALA A 81 13.08 12.31 2.30
C ALA A 81 11.91 12.08 1.31
N PRO A 82 10.90 11.27 1.67
CA PRO A 82 9.77 11.01 0.78
C PRO A 82 8.97 12.28 0.52
N ALA A 83 8.54 12.48 -0.72
CA ALA A 83 7.73 13.62 -1.12
C ALA A 83 6.35 13.62 -0.47
N LEU A 84 5.79 12.43 -0.26
CA LEU A 84 4.51 12.18 0.41
C LEU A 84 4.50 10.79 1.06
N VAL A 85 3.56 10.58 1.96
CA VAL A 85 3.27 9.27 2.57
C VAL A 85 1.82 8.93 2.29
N ILE A 86 1.55 7.66 2.00
CA ILE A 86 0.20 7.10 1.86
C ILE A 86 -0.01 6.07 2.96
N HIS A 87 -1.06 6.22 3.74
CA HIS A 87 -1.48 5.23 4.73
C HIS A 87 -2.69 4.46 4.18
N THR A 88 -2.52 3.15 4.00
CA THR A 88 -3.52 2.29 3.36
C THR A 88 -4.47 1.61 4.34
N GLY A 89 -4.84 2.29 5.44
CA GLY A 89 -5.92 1.89 6.34
C GLY A 89 -5.48 1.08 7.55
N ASP A 90 -6.47 0.79 8.40
CA ASP A 90 -6.30 0.19 9.71
C ASP A 90 -5.30 0.96 10.58
N LEU A 91 -5.61 2.26 10.73
CA LEU A 91 -4.85 3.16 11.59
C LEU A 91 -4.95 2.72 13.05
N THR A 92 -6.16 2.34 13.45
CA THR A 92 -6.50 1.94 14.82
C THR A 92 -6.88 0.46 14.88
N HIS A 93 -6.89 -0.11 16.09
CA HIS A 93 -7.39 -1.46 16.32
C HIS A 93 -8.76 -1.41 16.98
N GLY A 94 -9.81 -1.20 16.17
CA GLY A 94 -11.20 -1.14 16.60
C GLY A 94 -11.58 0.15 17.34
N GLN A 95 -11.03 1.29 16.93
CA GLN A 95 -11.38 2.62 17.42
C GLN A 95 -11.33 2.75 18.96
N LYS A 96 -10.34 2.15 19.60
CA LYS A 96 -10.14 2.27 21.05
C LYS A 96 -9.89 3.72 21.43
N ALA A 97 -10.40 4.11 22.61
CA ALA A 97 -10.24 5.47 23.11
C ALA A 97 -8.78 5.95 23.05
N GLY A 98 -8.56 7.13 22.45
CA GLY A 98 -7.26 7.74 22.27
C GLY A 98 -6.38 7.12 21.16
N ALA A 99 -6.83 6.06 20.48
CA ALA A 99 -6.03 5.42 19.44
C ALA A 99 -5.78 6.34 18.23
N PHE A 100 -6.80 7.03 17.75
CA PHE A 100 -6.63 8.03 16.68
C PHE A 100 -5.72 9.19 17.08
N ASP A 101 -5.79 9.66 18.36
CA ASP A 101 -4.89 10.70 18.85
C ASP A 101 -3.44 10.23 18.84
N ALA A 102 -3.19 9.00 19.28
CA ALA A 102 -1.86 8.40 19.28
C ALA A 102 -1.30 8.22 17.86
N VAL A 103 -2.15 7.79 16.89
CA VAL A 103 -1.76 7.75 15.46
C VAL A 103 -1.41 9.14 14.96
N ALA A 104 -2.29 10.11 15.17
CA ALA A 104 -2.10 11.47 14.68
C ALA A 104 -0.81 12.09 15.25
N GLU A 105 -0.54 11.89 16.54
CA GLU A 105 0.68 12.40 17.17
C GLU A 105 1.94 11.69 16.62
N ALA A 106 1.92 10.37 16.49
CA ALA A 106 3.04 9.64 15.92
C ALA A 106 3.34 10.08 14.47
N MET A 107 2.31 10.14 13.62
CA MET A 107 2.45 10.47 12.20
C MET A 107 2.93 11.92 11.96
N LYS A 108 2.67 12.87 12.86
CA LYS A 108 3.21 14.24 12.79
C LYS A 108 4.75 14.28 12.80
N SER A 109 5.39 13.27 13.35
CA SER A 109 6.84 13.21 13.43
C SER A 109 7.53 12.77 12.13
N ILE A 110 6.76 12.37 11.11
CA ILE A 110 7.29 12.03 9.79
C ILE A 110 7.73 13.28 9.06
N ARG A 111 8.97 13.28 8.59
CA ARG A 111 9.52 14.34 7.73
C ARG A 111 9.12 14.09 6.28
N THR A 112 7.99 14.65 5.89
CA THR A 112 7.41 14.54 4.54
C THR A 112 6.64 15.81 4.17
N GLY A 113 6.28 15.96 2.90
CA GLY A 113 5.41 17.05 2.45
C GLY A 113 3.98 16.88 2.95
N GLU A 114 3.36 15.75 2.62
CA GLU A 114 1.97 15.46 2.97
C GLU A 114 1.77 13.97 3.28
N ILE A 115 0.72 13.68 4.06
CA ILE A 115 0.28 12.31 4.35
C ILE A 115 -1.17 12.16 3.91
N PHE A 116 -1.43 11.19 3.06
CA PHE A 116 -2.75 10.83 2.58
C PHE A 116 -3.21 9.53 3.23
N TYR A 117 -4.48 9.46 3.57
CA TYR A 117 -5.06 8.33 4.29
C TYR A 117 -6.26 7.76 3.53
N VAL A 118 -6.48 6.46 3.64
CA VAL A 118 -7.77 5.78 3.48
C VAL A 118 -8.04 4.98 4.75
N PRO A 119 -9.30 4.76 5.15
CA PRO A 119 -9.60 3.94 6.34
C PRO A 119 -9.47 2.46 6.02
N GLY A 120 -9.16 1.65 7.05
CA GLY A 120 -9.45 0.23 7.08
C GLY A 120 -10.74 -0.07 7.84
N GLU A 121 -11.15 -1.35 7.90
CA GLU A 121 -12.36 -1.75 8.59
C GLU A 121 -12.30 -1.46 10.09
N HIS A 122 -11.13 -1.58 10.71
CA HIS A 122 -10.93 -1.28 12.13
C HIS A 122 -11.08 0.21 12.47
N ASP A 123 -11.06 1.10 11.47
CA ASP A 123 -11.24 2.54 11.63
C ASP A 123 -12.72 2.97 11.50
N VAL A 124 -13.61 2.06 11.09
CA VAL A 124 -15.00 2.40 10.78
C VAL A 124 -16.04 1.51 11.47
N PHE A 125 -15.67 0.40 12.08
CA PHE A 125 -16.59 -0.57 12.67
C PHE A 125 -17.53 0.01 13.73
N VAL A 126 -17.06 0.93 14.56
CA VAL A 126 -17.79 1.40 15.73
C VAL A 126 -18.83 2.45 15.36
N ASP A 127 -18.47 3.39 14.47
CA ASP A 127 -19.24 4.59 14.19
C ASP A 127 -19.51 4.87 12.70
N GLY A 128 -19.23 3.89 11.84
CA GLY A 128 -19.39 4.02 10.39
C GLY A 128 -18.40 5.00 9.76
N GLY A 129 -17.26 5.26 10.42
CA GLY A 129 -16.19 6.14 9.94
C GLY A 129 -16.36 7.61 10.28
N THR A 130 -17.30 7.97 11.17
CA THR A 130 -17.56 9.36 11.57
C THR A 130 -16.31 10.00 12.19
N GLU A 131 -15.66 9.33 13.15
CA GLU A 131 -14.44 9.84 13.77
C GLU A 131 -13.28 9.91 12.80
N TYR A 132 -13.13 8.89 11.94
CA TYR A 132 -12.13 8.90 10.89
C TYR A 132 -12.28 10.12 9.97
N LEU A 133 -13.49 10.38 9.47
CA LEU A 133 -13.77 11.51 8.58
C LEU A 133 -13.56 12.86 9.26
N ALA A 134 -13.90 12.99 10.54
CA ALA A 134 -13.66 14.22 11.30
C ALA A 134 -12.16 14.57 11.37
N ARG A 135 -11.28 13.58 11.38
CA ARG A 135 -9.81 13.75 11.49
C ARG A 135 -9.10 13.80 10.14
N TYR A 136 -9.46 12.93 9.22
CA TYR A 136 -8.72 12.70 7.97
C TYR A 136 -9.54 13.04 6.72
N GLY A 137 -10.81 13.41 6.86
CA GLY A 137 -11.73 13.69 5.76
C GLY A 137 -11.50 15.03 5.06
N LYS A 138 -10.60 15.91 5.57
CA LYS A 138 -10.33 17.18 4.92
C LYS A 138 -9.80 16.98 3.49
N GLY A 139 -10.46 17.60 2.51
CA GLY A 139 -10.11 17.50 1.10
C GLY A 139 -10.51 16.17 0.44
N THR A 140 -11.35 15.37 1.10
CA THR A 140 -11.98 14.18 0.50
C THR A 140 -13.36 14.52 -0.05
N VAL A 141 -13.92 13.61 -0.84
CA VAL A 141 -15.27 13.67 -1.42
C VAL A 141 -16.09 12.50 -0.87
N GLY A 142 -17.41 12.65 -0.82
CA GLY A 142 -18.33 11.61 -0.36
C GLY A 142 -17.98 11.10 1.05
N LYS A 143 -17.73 9.82 1.18
CA LYS A 143 -17.39 9.18 2.46
C LYS A 143 -15.87 8.94 2.63
N GLY A 144 -15.03 9.81 2.08
CA GLY A 144 -13.59 9.81 2.38
C GLY A 144 -12.67 9.47 1.20
N TRP A 145 -13.19 9.29 -0.02
CA TRP A 145 -12.34 9.11 -1.20
C TRP A 145 -11.82 10.43 -1.75
N ARG A 146 -10.71 10.38 -2.48
CA ARG A 146 -10.05 11.56 -3.04
C ARG A 146 -9.22 11.24 -4.26
N SER A 147 -8.90 12.26 -5.06
CA SER A 147 -7.80 12.21 -6.00
C SER A 147 -6.95 13.47 -5.92
N PHE A 148 -5.74 13.37 -6.43
CA PHE A 148 -4.81 14.49 -6.59
C PHE A 148 -3.74 14.14 -7.62
N ASP A 149 -3.13 15.17 -8.20
CA ASP A 149 -2.00 15.00 -9.11
C ASP A 149 -0.69 15.43 -8.43
N TYR A 150 0.35 14.63 -8.62
CA TYR A 150 1.68 14.98 -8.15
C TYR A 150 2.72 14.64 -9.22
N LYS A 151 3.43 15.66 -9.73
CA LYS A 151 4.47 15.52 -10.76
C LYS A 151 4.06 14.63 -11.94
N GLY A 152 2.86 14.87 -12.48
CA GLY A 152 2.35 14.16 -13.66
C GLY A 152 1.80 12.76 -13.40
N VAL A 153 1.74 12.31 -12.15
CA VAL A 153 1.10 11.07 -11.71
C VAL A 153 -0.23 11.39 -11.08
N HIS A 154 -1.28 10.69 -11.48
CA HIS A 154 -2.60 10.78 -10.87
C HIS A 154 -2.75 9.78 -9.74
N PHE A 155 -3.17 10.23 -8.56
CA PHE A 155 -3.41 9.43 -7.38
C PHE A 155 -4.90 9.37 -7.05
N ALA A 156 -5.45 8.18 -6.84
CA ALA A 156 -6.84 7.97 -6.43
C ALA A 156 -6.88 7.11 -5.15
N GLY A 157 -7.33 7.70 -4.05
CA GLY A 157 -7.58 7.01 -2.78
C GLY A 157 -9.03 6.55 -2.69
N LEU A 158 -9.25 5.24 -2.62
CA LEU A 158 -10.57 4.63 -2.61
C LEU A 158 -10.90 4.04 -1.25
N VAL A 159 -12.15 4.19 -0.82
CA VAL A 159 -12.67 3.66 0.44
C VAL A 159 -13.56 2.46 0.15
N ASN A 160 -13.19 1.27 0.61
CA ASN A 160 -13.90 0.04 0.33
C ASN A 160 -14.27 -0.78 1.58
N VAL A 161 -14.29 -0.14 2.75
CA VAL A 161 -14.53 -0.81 4.04
C VAL A 161 -15.85 -0.41 4.73
N LEU A 162 -16.59 0.55 4.18
CA LEU A 162 -17.80 1.07 4.84
C LEU A 162 -18.95 0.04 4.90
N THR A 163 -18.95 -0.93 4.00
CA THR A 163 -19.91 -2.04 3.96
C THR A 163 -19.35 -3.33 4.52
N TYR A 164 -18.11 -3.32 4.98
CA TYR A 164 -17.45 -4.49 5.55
C TYR A 164 -18.18 -4.96 6.80
N LYS A 165 -18.54 -6.24 6.85
CA LYS A 165 -19.29 -6.84 7.97
C LYS A 165 -18.57 -8.11 8.42
N GLY A 166 -17.71 -7.97 9.41
CA GLY A 166 -16.97 -9.11 9.97
C GLY A 166 -16.10 -9.80 8.91
N GLU A 167 -16.43 -11.04 8.57
CA GLU A 167 -15.74 -11.81 7.52
C GLU A 167 -16.22 -11.44 6.09
N GLY A 168 -16.88 -10.29 5.93
CA GLY A 168 -17.37 -9.80 4.65
C GLY A 168 -16.27 -9.27 3.74
N MET A 169 -16.62 -9.13 2.47
CA MET A 169 -15.75 -8.53 1.47
C MET A 169 -15.87 -7.00 1.50
N GLY A 170 -14.82 -6.30 1.05
CA GLY A 170 -14.89 -4.85 0.84
C GLY A 170 -15.75 -4.50 -0.37
N ALA A 171 -16.31 -3.30 -0.41
CA ALA A 171 -17.00 -2.76 -1.58
C ALA A 171 -16.82 -1.24 -1.69
N LEU A 172 -16.67 -0.75 -2.91
CA LEU A 172 -16.56 0.68 -3.23
C LEU A 172 -17.94 1.35 -3.26
N GLY A 173 -18.93 0.67 -3.85
CA GLY A 173 -20.28 1.16 -4.04
C GLY A 173 -20.44 2.08 -5.27
N ALA A 174 -21.68 2.17 -5.75
CA ALA A 174 -22.00 2.84 -7.02
C ALA A 174 -21.64 4.34 -7.04
N GLU A 175 -21.81 5.03 -5.92
CA GLU A 175 -21.48 6.47 -5.83
C GLU A 175 -19.99 6.72 -6.06
N GLN A 176 -19.13 5.96 -5.40
CA GLN A 176 -17.68 6.09 -5.55
C GLN A 176 -17.20 5.63 -6.93
N LEU A 177 -17.78 4.55 -7.48
CA LEU A 177 -17.46 4.10 -8.84
C LEU A 177 -17.84 5.15 -9.89
N THR A 178 -18.99 5.80 -9.76
CA THR A 178 -19.40 6.91 -10.63
C THR A 178 -18.46 8.12 -10.50
N TRP A 179 -18.03 8.41 -9.27
CA TRP A 179 -17.04 9.47 -9.04
C TRP A 179 -15.70 9.10 -9.69
N LEU A 180 -15.20 7.88 -9.51
CA LEU A 180 -13.94 7.43 -10.09
C LEU A 180 -13.98 7.50 -11.63
N GLU A 181 -15.07 7.09 -12.26
CA GLU A 181 -15.24 7.21 -13.71
C GLU A 181 -15.10 8.66 -14.19
N ARG A 182 -15.76 9.60 -13.50
CA ARG A 182 -15.69 11.05 -13.83
C ARG A 182 -14.30 11.62 -13.58
N ASP A 183 -13.65 11.21 -12.52
CA ASP A 183 -12.31 11.65 -12.14
C ASP A 183 -11.27 11.20 -13.17
N LEU A 184 -11.34 9.96 -13.59
CA LEU A 184 -10.43 9.41 -14.59
C LEU A 184 -10.73 9.92 -16.02
N ALA A 185 -11.98 10.27 -16.37
CA ALA A 185 -12.41 10.58 -17.73
C ALA A 185 -11.53 11.59 -18.49
N PRO A 186 -11.08 12.72 -17.88
CA PRO A 186 -10.27 13.73 -18.59
C PRO A 186 -8.81 13.30 -18.79
N LEU A 187 -8.34 12.23 -18.13
CA LEU A 187 -6.94 11.83 -18.15
C LEU A 187 -6.57 11.14 -19.48
N SER A 188 -5.37 11.41 -19.95
CA SER A 188 -4.79 10.68 -21.09
C SER A 188 -4.49 9.22 -20.69
N ALA A 189 -4.61 8.29 -21.64
CA ALA A 189 -4.21 6.90 -21.45
C ALA A 189 -2.71 6.74 -21.11
N SER A 190 -1.88 7.73 -21.40
CA SER A 190 -0.47 7.77 -21.03
C SER A 190 -0.21 8.32 -19.63
N THR A 191 -1.23 8.85 -18.93
CA THR A 191 -1.09 9.32 -17.54
C THR A 191 -0.84 8.12 -16.62
N PRO A 192 0.26 8.07 -15.86
CA PRO A 192 0.45 7.05 -14.83
C PRO A 192 -0.58 7.25 -13.71
N VAL A 193 -1.22 6.16 -13.29
CA VAL A 193 -2.24 6.18 -12.23
C VAL A 193 -1.80 5.32 -11.06
N ILE A 194 -1.87 5.87 -9.85
CA ILE A 194 -1.70 5.14 -8.60
C ILE A 194 -3.04 5.11 -7.87
N VAL A 195 -3.56 3.92 -7.67
CA VAL A 195 -4.75 3.71 -6.84
C VAL A 195 -4.29 3.17 -5.49
N TYR A 196 -4.81 3.70 -4.40
CA TYR A 196 -4.57 3.17 -3.06
C TYR A 196 -5.88 2.97 -2.32
N THR A 197 -5.99 1.83 -1.66
CA THR A 197 -7.19 1.39 -0.94
C THR A 197 -6.79 0.48 0.22
N HIS A 198 -7.71 0.06 1.07
CA HIS A 198 -7.37 -0.85 2.16
C HIS A 198 -7.48 -2.31 1.71
N VAL A 199 -8.68 -2.79 1.40
CA VAL A 199 -8.91 -4.16 0.93
C VAL A 199 -8.45 -4.30 -0.52
N PRO A 200 -7.81 -5.42 -0.94
CA PRO A 200 -7.41 -5.64 -2.32
C PRO A 200 -8.56 -5.48 -3.30
N LEU A 201 -8.37 -4.75 -4.42
CA LEU A 201 -9.36 -4.64 -5.51
C LEU A 201 -9.52 -5.96 -6.29
N TRP A 202 -8.57 -6.88 -6.18
CA TRP A 202 -8.59 -8.17 -6.83
C TRP A 202 -8.73 -9.30 -5.79
N SER A 203 -9.20 -10.46 -6.22
CA SER A 203 -9.40 -11.61 -5.35
C SER A 203 -8.07 -12.24 -4.95
N VAL A 204 -7.68 -12.07 -3.69
CA VAL A 204 -6.52 -12.76 -3.10
C VAL A 204 -6.98 -14.04 -2.42
N TYR A 205 -7.91 -13.94 -1.48
CA TYR A 205 -8.48 -15.07 -0.76
C TYR A 205 -9.87 -14.73 -0.23
N PRO A 206 -10.95 -14.96 -1.02
CA PRO A 206 -12.31 -14.56 -0.67
C PRO A 206 -12.83 -15.16 0.63
N GLN A 207 -12.37 -16.38 0.99
CA GLN A 207 -12.77 -17.07 2.22
C GLN A 207 -12.41 -16.28 3.49
N TRP A 208 -11.43 -15.36 3.40
CA TRP A 208 -11.03 -14.48 4.49
C TRP A 208 -11.42 -13.01 4.25
N GLY A 209 -12.28 -12.72 3.28
CA GLY A 209 -12.66 -11.36 2.93
C GLY A 209 -11.57 -10.57 2.20
N TRP A 210 -10.56 -11.24 1.63
CA TRP A 210 -9.44 -10.59 0.97
C TRP A 210 -9.75 -10.28 -0.49
N VAL A 211 -10.82 -9.54 -0.70
CA VAL A 211 -11.29 -9.09 -2.02
C VAL A 211 -12.27 -7.94 -1.88
N THR A 212 -12.34 -7.08 -2.90
CA THR A 212 -13.38 -6.07 -3.06
C THR A 212 -14.42 -6.59 -4.05
N GLU A 213 -15.69 -6.70 -3.62
CA GLU A 213 -16.80 -7.32 -4.40
C GLU A 213 -16.98 -6.68 -5.78
N ASP A 214 -16.95 -5.36 -5.82
CA ASP A 214 -17.10 -4.55 -7.04
C ASP A 214 -15.76 -4.04 -7.59
N GLY A 215 -14.65 -4.59 -7.13
CA GLY A 215 -13.31 -4.21 -7.53
C GLY A 215 -13.06 -4.31 -9.04
N GLU A 216 -13.66 -5.32 -9.71
CA GLU A 216 -13.57 -5.48 -11.16
C GLU A 216 -14.17 -4.28 -11.93
N GLN A 217 -15.20 -3.64 -11.39
CA GLN A 217 -15.77 -2.43 -12.00
C GLN A 217 -14.76 -1.28 -11.98
N ALA A 218 -14.05 -1.07 -10.86
CA ALA A 218 -12.97 -0.09 -10.80
C ALA A 218 -11.81 -0.47 -11.72
N LEU A 219 -11.40 -1.73 -11.76
CA LEU A 219 -10.33 -2.21 -12.64
C LEU A 219 -10.66 -2.02 -14.12
N SER A 220 -11.92 -2.18 -14.51
CA SER A 220 -12.36 -1.95 -15.89
C SER A 220 -12.13 -0.50 -16.35
N LEU A 221 -12.32 0.49 -15.46
CA LEU A 221 -12.05 1.90 -15.71
C LEU A 221 -10.53 2.18 -15.86
N LEU A 222 -9.70 1.39 -15.18
CA LEU A 222 -8.25 1.56 -15.14
C LEU A 222 -7.53 0.91 -16.33
N ARG A 223 -8.10 -0.11 -16.97
CA ARG A 223 -7.45 -0.87 -18.05
C ARG A 223 -7.04 -0.06 -19.28
N ARG A 224 -7.63 1.14 -19.47
CA ARG A 224 -7.26 2.03 -20.58
C ARG A 224 -5.92 2.74 -20.39
N PHE A 225 -5.38 2.76 -19.17
CA PHE A 225 -4.11 3.42 -18.87
C PHE A 225 -2.92 2.50 -19.11
N GLY A 226 -1.84 3.06 -19.66
CA GLY A 226 -0.62 2.31 -19.95
C GLY A 226 0.22 1.93 -18.73
N SER A 227 -0.01 2.56 -17.58
CA SER A 227 0.70 2.28 -16.32
C SER A 227 -0.22 2.54 -15.14
N VAL A 228 -0.63 1.49 -14.44
CA VAL A 228 -1.43 1.56 -13.22
C VAL A 228 -0.75 0.78 -12.10
N THR A 229 -0.68 1.37 -10.93
CA THR A 229 -0.22 0.69 -9.71
C THR A 229 -1.32 0.74 -8.66
N VAL A 230 -1.72 -0.41 -8.15
CA VAL A 230 -2.71 -0.55 -7.08
C VAL A 230 -1.97 -0.94 -5.80
N LEU A 231 -2.09 -0.10 -4.77
CA LEU A 231 -1.49 -0.31 -3.45
C LEU A 231 -2.59 -0.60 -2.42
N ASN A 232 -2.42 -1.63 -1.63
CA ASN A 232 -3.36 -1.94 -0.55
C ASN A 232 -2.66 -2.53 0.68
N GLY A 233 -3.40 -2.58 1.81
CA GLY A 233 -3.04 -3.21 3.07
C GLY A 233 -3.84 -4.47 3.33
N HIS A 234 -4.45 -4.54 4.51
CA HIS A 234 -5.41 -5.54 4.97
C HIS A 234 -4.85 -6.94 5.21
N ILE A 235 -4.04 -7.46 4.31
CA ILE A 235 -3.55 -8.85 4.40
C ILE A 235 -2.21 -8.99 5.13
N HIS A 236 -1.57 -7.91 5.50
CA HIS A 236 -0.30 -7.81 6.25
C HIS A 236 0.86 -8.62 5.64
N GLN A 237 0.81 -8.89 4.34
CA GLN A 237 1.81 -9.66 3.61
C GLN A 237 2.17 -8.97 2.29
N ILE A 238 3.37 -9.26 1.80
CA ILE A 238 3.76 -8.84 0.46
C ILE A 238 3.21 -9.85 -0.53
N VAL A 239 2.17 -9.45 -1.27
CA VAL A 239 1.67 -10.18 -2.42
C VAL A 239 1.71 -9.26 -3.63
N GLN A 240 2.19 -9.76 -4.75
CA GLN A 240 2.31 -9.01 -5.99
C GLN A 240 1.64 -9.76 -7.12
N LYS A 241 0.92 -9.04 -7.97
CA LYS A 241 0.30 -9.53 -9.20
C LYS A 241 0.47 -8.49 -10.29
N VAL A 242 0.64 -8.93 -11.52
CA VAL A 242 0.57 -8.06 -12.70
C VAL A 242 -0.48 -8.61 -13.65
N GLU A 243 -1.37 -7.75 -14.11
CA GLU A 243 -2.41 -8.06 -15.07
C GLU A 243 -2.49 -6.95 -16.12
N GLY A 244 -2.01 -7.24 -17.33
CA GLY A 244 -1.88 -6.22 -18.37
C GLY A 244 -0.97 -5.06 -17.93
N SER A 245 -1.52 -3.85 -17.92
CA SER A 245 -0.84 -2.62 -17.49
C SER A 245 -1.01 -2.31 -15.99
N ILE A 246 -1.69 -3.19 -15.23
CA ILE A 246 -1.99 -2.99 -13.81
C ILE A 246 -1.08 -3.87 -12.96
N ALA A 247 -0.31 -3.24 -12.08
CA ALA A 247 0.51 -3.90 -11.06
C ALA A 247 -0.15 -3.75 -9.69
N PHE A 248 -0.38 -4.85 -9.00
CA PHE A 248 -0.99 -4.91 -7.66
C PHE A 248 0.07 -5.22 -6.61
N HIS A 249 0.02 -4.50 -5.51
CA HIS A 249 0.97 -4.67 -4.41
C HIS A 249 0.25 -4.55 -3.06
N THR A 250 0.36 -5.57 -2.24
CA THR A 250 -0.07 -5.52 -0.83
C THR A 250 1.11 -5.22 0.07
N ALA A 251 0.92 -4.39 1.09
CA ALA A 251 1.97 -4.00 2.02
C ALA A 251 2.05 -4.93 3.24
N ARG A 252 3.23 -4.95 3.87
CA ARG A 252 3.37 -5.41 5.25
C ARG A 252 2.65 -4.44 6.19
N SER A 253 2.14 -4.98 7.30
CA SER A 253 1.71 -4.19 8.45
C SER A 253 2.91 -3.61 9.20
N THR A 254 2.70 -2.54 9.94
CA THR A 254 3.65 -2.09 10.96
C THR A 254 3.31 -2.64 12.35
N ALA A 255 2.18 -3.34 12.51
CA ALA A 255 1.72 -3.85 13.80
C ALA A 255 1.98 -5.36 13.98
N PHE A 256 1.50 -6.20 13.09
CA PHE A 256 1.67 -7.66 13.19
C PHE A 256 1.50 -8.33 11.81
N PRO A 257 2.14 -9.49 11.56
CA PRO A 257 1.88 -10.28 10.37
C PRO A 257 0.59 -11.11 10.52
N GLN A 258 0.03 -11.54 9.40
CA GLN A 258 -1.06 -12.51 9.32
C GLN A 258 -0.57 -13.85 8.72
N PRO A 259 -1.27 -14.96 8.95
CA PRO A 259 -0.93 -16.24 8.33
C PRO A 259 -1.12 -16.20 6.81
N ALA A 260 -0.38 -17.01 6.08
CA ALA A 260 -0.60 -17.19 4.65
C ALA A 260 -1.99 -17.81 4.37
N PRO A 261 -2.61 -17.51 3.22
CA PRO A 261 -3.92 -18.05 2.86
C PRO A 261 -4.00 -19.57 3.04
N GLY A 262 -5.03 -20.04 3.73
CA GLY A 262 -5.27 -21.48 3.94
C GLY A 262 -4.33 -22.17 4.95
N THR A 263 -3.40 -21.46 5.59
CA THR A 263 -2.47 -22.07 6.59
C THR A 263 -2.99 -21.95 8.02
N ALA A 264 -4.11 -21.24 8.23
CA ALA A 264 -4.82 -21.11 9.51
C ALA A 264 -6.33 -21.14 9.27
N PRO A 265 -7.14 -21.35 10.31
CA PRO A 265 -8.62 -21.35 10.19
C PRO A 265 -9.20 -19.99 9.79
N SER A 266 -8.55 -18.89 10.19
CA SER A 266 -9.00 -17.51 9.93
C SER A 266 -7.80 -16.57 9.82
N PRO A 267 -7.97 -15.36 9.23
CA PRO A 267 -6.97 -14.30 9.32
C PRO A 267 -6.84 -13.81 10.77
N GLY A 268 -5.79 -13.07 11.04
CA GLY A 268 -5.58 -12.43 12.35
C GLY A 268 -4.11 -12.38 12.77
N PRO A 269 -3.82 -11.81 13.95
CA PRO A 269 -2.46 -11.61 14.42
C PRO A 269 -1.69 -12.92 14.58
N LEU A 270 -0.62 -13.09 13.82
CA LEU A 270 0.26 -14.25 13.89
C LEU A 270 1.45 -13.97 14.82
N LYS A 271 1.58 -14.76 15.87
CA LYS A 271 2.77 -14.73 16.73
C LYS A 271 3.95 -15.35 16.00
N VAL A 272 5.03 -14.61 15.89
CA VAL A 272 6.30 -15.05 15.29
C VAL A 272 7.47 -14.64 16.17
N ASP A 273 8.58 -15.38 16.09
CA ASP A 273 9.84 -14.92 16.66
C ASP A 273 10.36 -13.73 15.84
N HIS A 274 10.88 -12.71 16.50
CA HIS A 274 11.42 -11.51 15.84
C HIS A 274 10.40 -10.82 14.91
N VAL A 275 9.25 -10.41 15.48
CA VAL A 275 8.15 -9.78 14.71
C VAL A 275 8.61 -8.61 13.83
N ALA A 276 9.58 -7.81 14.28
CA ALA A 276 10.10 -6.65 13.53
C ALA A 276 10.66 -7.02 12.13
N ARG A 277 11.10 -8.26 11.91
CA ARG A 277 11.52 -8.76 10.59
C ARG A 277 10.34 -8.98 9.62
N MET A 278 9.15 -9.17 10.17
CA MET A 278 7.92 -9.37 9.38
C MET A 278 7.16 -8.07 9.14
N LEU A 279 7.48 -7.02 9.89
CA LEU A 279 6.89 -5.69 9.76
C LEU A 279 7.71 -4.83 8.81
N GLY A 280 7.11 -3.75 8.28
CA GLY A 280 7.87 -2.87 7.39
C GLY A 280 7.08 -1.73 6.78
N ILE A 281 7.81 -0.96 5.99
CA ILE A 281 7.32 0.11 5.13
C ILE A 281 7.64 -0.24 3.68
N ARG A 282 6.93 0.41 2.76
CA ARG A 282 7.20 0.30 1.33
C ARG A 282 7.65 1.64 0.78
N GLU A 283 8.81 1.66 0.17
CA GLU A 283 9.27 2.78 -0.64
C GLU A 283 8.84 2.57 -2.09
N VAL A 284 8.23 3.58 -2.68
CA VAL A 284 7.84 3.58 -4.09
C VAL A 284 8.56 4.72 -4.79
N ARG A 285 9.35 4.38 -5.80
CA ARG A 285 10.08 5.36 -6.61
C ARG A 285 9.44 5.50 -7.97
N TYR A 286 8.96 6.71 -8.25
CA TYR A 286 8.55 7.10 -9.59
C TYR A 286 9.73 7.71 -10.35
N VAL A 287 9.92 7.25 -11.57
CA VAL A 287 10.89 7.81 -12.52
C VAL A 287 10.13 8.05 -13.82
N GLU A 288 10.20 9.26 -14.34
CA GLU A 288 9.56 9.62 -15.61
C GLU A 288 10.23 8.86 -16.76
N ARG A 289 9.85 7.58 -16.91
CA ARG A 289 10.24 6.70 -18.03
C ARG A 289 9.11 5.72 -18.29
N PRO A 290 8.95 5.22 -19.52
CA PRO A 290 8.04 4.10 -19.77
C PRO A 290 8.48 2.89 -18.95
N GLY A 291 7.64 2.39 -18.06
CA GLY A 291 7.93 1.21 -17.25
C GLY A 291 7.22 1.21 -15.90
N PRO A 292 7.17 0.05 -15.22
CA PRO A 292 6.57 -0.05 -13.90
C PRO A 292 7.36 0.75 -12.86
N LEU A 293 6.66 1.15 -11.79
CA LEU A 293 7.28 1.79 -10.64
C LEU A 293 8.28 0.83 -9.96
N ALA A 294 9.39 1.37 -9.46
CA ALA A 294 10.23 0.62 -8.55
C ALA A 294 9.56 0.59 -7.17
N VAL A 295 9.28 -0.60 -6.68
CA VAL A 295 8.66 -0.85 -5.37
C VAL A 295 9.64 -1.63 -4.52
N VAL A 296 9.99 -1.09 -3.34
CA VAL A 296 10.94 -1.69 -2.41
C VAL A 296 10.28 -1.84 -1.04
N ASP A 297 10.16 -3.08 -0.59
CA ASP A 297 9.68 -3.39 0.76
C ASP A 297 10.88 -3.52 1.71
N THR A 298 10.83 -2.77 2.80
CA THR A 298 11.90 -2.72 3.79
C THR A 298 11.38 -3.17 5.15
N ALA A 299 11.97 -4.23 5.70
CA ALA A 299 11.65 -4.69 7.05
C ALA A 299 12.18 -3.70 8.10
N LEU A 300 11.59 -3.70 9.31
CA LEU A 300 12.05 -2.87 10.43
C LEU A 300 13.40 -3.34 10.97
N GLU A 301 13.66 -4.64 10.93
CA GLU A 301 14.96 -5.25 11.22
C GLU A 301 15.43 -6.04 9.99
N GLY A 302 16.71 -5.91 9.66
CA GLY A 302 17.38 -6.61 8.56
C GLY A 302 18.04 -7.91 9.01
#